data_e5fa8901b519c592c0490bceb2c9faa4
#
_entry.id   e5fa8901b519c592c0490bceb2c9faa4
#
_cell.length_a   1.000
_cell.length_b   1.000
_cell.length_c   1.000
_cell.angle_alpha   90.00
_cell.angle_beta   90.00
_cell.angle_gamma   90.00
#
_symmetry.space_group_name_H-M   'P 1'
#
loop_
_entity.id
_entity.type
_entity.pdbx_description
1 polymer ?
#
loop_
_entity_poly.entity_id
_entity_poly.type
_entity_poly.pdbx_seq_one_letter_code
_entity_poly.pdbx_strand_id
1 'polypeptide(L)'
;MDDLKYWIGFNRVSGIGPIRFQRLFSHFGGDLRGAWHAPADELAALGLEQRALNNLLQQRQQLDLDAEMAALAAHGVTAVTLNDEAYPRLLRDIPSAPFVLYMRGEWLAQDEWAVAIVGTRRVSNYGRRVTEMVAHELADAGLT
;
A
#
# COMPACT_ATOMS: atom_id res chain seq x y z
N MET A 1 2.36 -10.41 14.59
CA MET A 1 2.51 -8.95 14.58
C MET A 1 3.92 -8.46 14.19
N ASP A 2 4.96 -9.29 14.27
CA ASP A 2 6.33 -8.85 13.94
C ASP A 2 6.60 -8.61 12.44
N ASP A 3 5.79 -9.14 11.55
CA ASP A 3 6.05 -9.06 10.11
C ASP A 3 5.56 -7.76 9.45
N LEU A 4 4.59 -7.05 10.02
CA LEU A 4 4.00 -5.84 9.43
C LEU A 4 5.05 -4.77 9.11
N LYS A 5 6.04 -4.61 9.96
CA LYS A 5 7.12 -3.64 9.72
C LYS A 5 7.91 -3.93 8.45
N TYR A 6 8.07 -5.21 8.06
CA TYR A 6 8.75 -5.58 6.82
C TYR A 6 7.87 -5.32 5.59
N TRP A 7 6.54 -5.51 5.68
CA TRP A 7 5.62 -5.07 4.64
C TRP A 7 5.78 -3.56 4.37
N ILE A 8 5.80 -2.76 5.44
CA ILE A 8 6.01 -1.31 5.36
C ILE A 8 7.39 -1.01 4.80
N GLY A 9 8.42 -1.69 5.26
CA GLY A 9 9.78 -1.55 4.76
C GLY A 9 9.87 -1.72 3.26
N PHE A 10 9.37 -2.83 2.72
CA PHE A 10 9.34 -3.06 1.27
C PHE A 10 8.50 -2.04 0.52
N ASN A 11 7.40 -1.58 1.10
CA ASN A 11 6.54 -0.55 0.50
C ASN A 11 7.23 0.82 0.38
N ARG A 12 8.18 1.13 1.26
CA ARG A 12 9.00 2.35 1.22
C ARG A 12 10.10 2.30 0.16
N VAL A 13 10.44 1.11 -0.35
CA VAL A 13 11.51 0.98 -1.35
C VAL A 13 11.04 1.37 -2.73
N SER A 14 11.61 2.46 -3.27
CA SER A 14 11.33 2.88 -4.64
C SER A 14 11.74 1.81 -5.66
N GLY A 15 10.81 1.41 -6.50
CA GLY A 15 11.00 0.36 -7.50
C GLY A 15 10.49 -1.02 -7.06
N ILE A 16 10.05 -1.21 -5.82
CA ILE A 16 9.34 -2.42 -5.38
C ILE A 16 7.84 -2.13 -5.37
N GLY A 17 7.20 -2.36 -6.50
CA GLY A 17 5.75 -2.34 -6.64
C GLY A 17 5.13 -3.72 -6.39
N PRO A 18 3.79 -3.84 -6.51
CA PRO A 18 3.07 -5.08 -6.20
C PRO A 18 3.63 -6.34 -6.87
N ILE A 19 3.98 -6.26 -8.15
CA ILE A 19 4.48 -7.41 -8.92
C ILE A 19 5.84 -7.90 -8.38
N ARG A 20 6.77 -6.96 -8.10
CA ARG A 20 8.09 -7.33 -7.56
C ARG A 20 8.01 -7.80 -6.13
N PHE A 21 7.15 -7.16 -5.34
CA PHE A 21 6.87 -7.60 -3.98
C PHE A 21 6.31 -9.01 -3.95
N GLN A 22 5.35 -9.35 -4.81
CA GLN A 22 4.77 -10.69 -4.90
C GLN A 22 5.83 -11.75 -5.24
N ARG A 23 6.79 -11.44 -6.11
CA ARG A 23 7.91 -12.36 -6.41
C ARG A 23 8.77 -12.61 -5.18
N LEU A 24 9.14 -11.53 -4.45
CA LEU A 24 9.88 -11.63 -3.19
C LEU A 24 9.10 -12.46 -2.17
N PHE A 25 7.85 -12.13 -1.95
CA PHE A 25 6.97 -12.80 -1.00
C PHE A 25 6.86 -14.31 -1.29
N SER A 26 6.63 -14.68 -2.56
CA SER A 26 6.53 -16.07 -2.97
C SER A 26 7.85 -16.84 -2.86
N HIS A 27 8.97 -16.21 -3.23
CA HIS A 27 10.30 -16.86 -3.16
C HIS A 27 10.68 -17.20 -1.72
N PHE A 28 10.45 -16.30 -0.79
CA PHE A 28 10.75 -16.49 0.63
C PHE A 28 9.63 -17.20 1.39
N GLY A 29 8.59 -17.72 0.71
CA GLY A 29 7.50 -18.44 1.35
C GLY A 29 6.73 -17.59 2.37
N GLY A 30 6.70 -16.27 2.21
CA GLY A 30 6.08 -15.33 3.13
C GLY A 30 6.99 -14.82 4.25
N ASP A 31 8.20 -15.35 4.39
CA ASP A 31 9.18 -14.83 5.36
C ASP A 31 9.77 -13.49 4.89
N LEU A 32 9.06 -12.41 5.18
CA LEU A 32 9.50 -11.05 4.83
C LEU A 32 10.69 -10.58 5.67
N ARG A 33 10.87 -11.11 6.87
CA ARG A 33 12.06 -10.83 7.68
C ARG A 33 13.29 -11.42 7.00
N GLY A 34 13.25 -12.68 6.61
CA GLY A 34 14.30 -13.34 5.84
C GLY A 34 14.58 -12.59 4.53
N ALA A 35 13.53 -12.24 3.77
CA ALA A 35 13.65 -11.46 2.54
C ALA A 35 14.32 -10.09 2.74
N TRP A 36 14.00 -9.38 3.83
CA TRP A 36 14.60 -8.08 4.14
C TRP A 36 16.09 -8.17 4.43
N HIS A 37 16.54 -9.27 5.03
CA HIS A 37 17.94 -9.48 5.39
C HIS A 37 18.71 -10.36 4.41
N ALA A 38 18.07 -10.83 3.34
CA ALA A 38 18.68 -11.70 2.34
C ALA A 38 19.92 -11.07 1.68
N PRO A 39 20.90 -11.87 1.29
CA PRO A 39 22.10 -11.39 0.60
C PRO A 39 21.76 -10.82 -0.78
N ALA A 40 22.62 -9.90 -1.26
CA ALA A 40 22.35 -9.15 -2.49
C ALA A 40 22.28 -10.05 -3.74
N ASP A 41 23.06 -11.11 -3.79
CA ASP A 41 23.10 -12.08 -4.87
C ASP A 41 21.80 -12.89 -4.97
N GLU A 42 21.24 -13.31 -3.83
CA GLU A 42 19.94 -13.97 -3.77
C GLU A 42 18.82 -13.05 -4.27
N LEU A 43 18.80 -11.80 -3.80
CA LEU A 43 17.82 -10.80 -4.25
C LEU A 43 17.96 -10.48 -5.76
N ALA A 44 19.19 -10.42 -6.28
CA ALA A 44 19.46 -10.22 -7.70
C ALA A 44 18.94 -11.38 -8.56
N ALA A 45 19.05 -12.61 -8.08
CA ALA A 45 18.55 -13.80 -8.77
C ALA A 45 17.02 -13.80 -8.98
N LEU A 46 16.27 -13.00 -8.21
CA LEU A 46 14.82 -12.83 -8.36
C LEU A 46 14.40 -11.95 -9.54
N GLY A 47 15.35 -11.47 -10.33
CA GLY A 47 15.09 -10.61 -11.48
C GLY A 47 14.62 -9.21 -11.11
N LEU A 48 15.05 -8.70 -9.95
CA LEU A 48 14.89 -7.29 -9.63
C LEU A 48 15.77 -6.46 -10.56
N GLU A 49 15.22 -5.37 -11.10
CA GLU A 49 16.05 -4.41 -11.81
C GLU A 49 17.15 -3.88 -10.89
N GLN A 50 18.34 -3.64 -11.43
CA GLN A 50 19.50 -3.17 -10.67
C GLN A 50 19.20 -1.94 -9.81
N ARG A 51 18.37 -1.02 -10.33
CA ARG A 51 17.95 0.18 -9.60
C ARG A 51 17.09 -0.17 -8.36
N ALA A 52 16.14 -1.09 -8.51
CA ALA A 52 15.28 -1.53 -7.41
C ALA A 52 16.09 -2.27 -6.34
N LEU A 53 17.02 -3.13 -6.77
CA LEU A 53 17.94 -3.83 -5.87
C LEU A 53 18.81 -2.83 -5.09
N ASN A 54 19.44 -1.88 -5.76
CA ASN A 54 20.27 -0.86 -5.10
C ASN A 54 19.46 -0.05 -4.09
N ASN A 55 18.23 0.35 -4.46
CA ASN A 55 17.32 1.07 -3.56
C ASN A 55 16.98 0.23 -2.32
N LEU A 56 16.71 -1.07 -2.49
CA LEU A 56 16.43 -1.97 -1.37
C LEU A 56 17.65 -2.08 -0.44
N LEU A 57 18.84 -2.32 -1.00
CA LEU A 57 20.06 -2.44 -0.23
C LEU A 57 20.42 -1.16 0.55
N GLN A 58 20.16 0.00 -0.04
CA GLN A 58 20.34 1.29 0.60
C GLN A 58 19.28 1.55 1.68
N GLN A 59 18.01 1.34 1.36
CA GLN A 59 16.90 1.63 2.28
C GLN A 59 16.98 0.78 3.54
N ARG A 60 17.32 -0.51 3.44
CA ARG A 60 17.42 -1.38 4.63
C ARG A 60 18.54 -1.00 5.61
N GLN A 61 19.49 -0.17 5.16
CA GLN A 61 20.55 0.37 6.03
C GLN A 61 20.15 1.69 6.72
N GLN A 62 19.20 2.43 6.11
CA GLN A 62 18.82 3.77 6.55
C GLN A 62 17.47 3.80 7.25
N LEU A 63 16.59 2.85 6.93
CA LEU A 63 15.22 2.84 7.42
C LEU A 63 15.14 2.11 8.77
N ASP A 64 14.74 2.83 9.79
CA ASP A 64 14.35 2.26 11.08
C ASP A 64 12.87 1.84 10.99
N LEU A 65 12.64 0.53 10.84
CA LEU A 65 11.30 -0.04 10.70
C LEU A 65 10.43 0.15 11.95
N ASP A 66 11.05 0.16 13.13
CA ASP A 66 10.31 0.34 14.39
C ASP A 66 9.93 1.81 14.57
N ALA A 67 10.79 2.75 14.15
CA ALA A 67 10.45 4.17 14.09
C ALA A 67 9.31 4.47 13.07
N GLU A 68 9.31 3.80 11.90
CA GLU A 68 8.19 3.90 10.93
C GLU A 68 6.87 3.44 11.55
N MET A 69 6.87 2.31 12.26
CA MET A 69 5.69 1.82 12.97
C MET A 69 5.20 2.80 14.04
N ALA A 70 6.12 3.35 14.83
CA ALA A 70 5.80 4.35 15.84
C ALA A 70 5.22 5.63 15.24
N ALA A 71 5.76 6.07 14.09
CA ALA A 71 5.25 7.24 13.38
C ALA A 71 3.83 7.03 12.85
N LEU A 72 3.51 5.86 12.31
CA LEU A 72 2.14 5.53 11.89
C LEU A 72 1.17 5.60 13.07
N ALA A 73 1.53 4.97 14.20
CA ALA A 73 0.72 4.97 15.41
C ALA A 73 0.51 6.40 15.94
N ALA A 74 1.56 7.23 15.97
CA ALA A 74 1.49 8.62 16.44
C ALA A 74 0.54 9.49 15.58
N HIS A 75 0.36 9.14 14.29
CA HIS A 75 -0.54 9.84 13.38
C HIS A 75 -1.93 9.20 13.27
N GLY A 76 -2.24 8.18 14.07
CA GLY A 76 -3.49 7.44 14.01
C GLY A 76 -3.69 6.75 12.66
N VAL A 77 -2.60 6.28 12.05
CA VAL A 77 -2.62 5.57 10.77
C VAL A 77 -2.48 4.07 11.03
N THR A 78 -3.40 3.29 10.50
CA THR A 78 -3.34 1.82 10.49
C THR A 78 -2.80 1.35 9.14
N ALA A 79 -1.84 0.45 9.15
CA ALA A 79 -1.39 -0.25 7.94
C ALA A 79 -2.10 -1.60 7.83
N VAL A 80 -2.69 -1.86 6.66
CA VAL A 80 -3.38 -3.10 6.32
C VAL A 80 -2.67 -3.74 5.14
N THR A 81 -2.34 -5.02 5.26
CA THR A 81 -1.63 -5.77 4.22
C THR A 81 -2.58 -6.55 3.34
N LEU A 82 -2.13 -6.94 2.16
CA LEU A 82 -2.92 -7.73 1.20
C LEU A 82 -3.41 -9.06 1.80
N ASN A 83 -2.74 -9.58 2.85
CA ASN A 83 -3.10 -10.83 3.52
C ASN A 83 -4.09 -10.65 4.68
N ASP A 84 -4.37 -9.42 5.10
CA ASP A 84 -5.29 -9.17 6.20
C ASP A 84 -6.75 -9.29 5.75
N GLU A 85 -7.60 -9.82 6.60
CA GLU A 85 -9.05 -9.90 6.33
C GLU A 85 -9.67 -8.51 6.13
N ALA A 86 -9.16 -7.52 6.85
CA ALA A 86 -9.58 -6.11 6.72
C ALA A 86 -9.20 -5.45 5.40
N TYR A 87 -8.43 -6.14 4.52
CA TYR A 87 -8.07 -5.58 3.21
C TYR A 87 -9.30 -5.54 2.29
N PRO A 88 -9.61 -4.38 1.66
CA PRO A 88 -10.79 -4.22 0.83
C PRO A 88 -10.87 -5.24 -0.30
N ARG A 89 -11.96 -6.04 -0.33
CA ARG A 89 -12.13 -7.16 -1.27
C ARG A 89 -12.00 -6.72 -2.72
N LEU A 90 -12.70 -5.67 -3.14
CA LEU A 90 -12.68 -5.18 -4.52
C LEU A 90 -11.29 -4.71 -4.95
N LEU A 91 -10.49 -4.19 -4.02
CA LEU A 91 -9.13 -3.76 -4.30
C LEU A 91 -8.16 -4.95 -4.38
N ARG A 92 -8.45 -6.05 -3.65
CA ARG A 92 -7.65 -7.27 -3.70
C ARG A 92 -7.71 -7.94 -5.07
N ASP A 93 -8.83 -7.81 -5.75
CA ASP A 93 -9.11 -8.49 -7.03
C ASP A 93 -8.44 -7.81 -8.24
N ILE A 94 -7.86 -6.61 -8.09
CA ILE A 94 -7.17 -5.96 -9.21
C ILE A 94 -5.76 -6.53 -9.43
N PRO A 95 -5.28 -6.60 -10.69
CA PRO A 95 -3.99 -7.25 -11.03
C PRO A 95 -2.76 -6.68 -10.34
N SER A 96 -2.82 -5.44 -9.86
CA SER A 96 -1.72 -4.74 -9.20
C SER A 96 -2.16 -4.15 -7.87
N ALA A 97 -2.91 -4.93 -7.08
CA ALA A 97 -3.36 -4.52 -5.76
C ALA A 97 -2.17 -4.04 -4.90
N PRO A 98 -2.26 -2.86 -4.28
CA PRO A 98 -1.24 -2.40 -3.33
C PRO A 98 -1.06 -3.43 -2.21
N PHE A 99 0.16 -3.85 -1.94
CA PHE A 99 0.39 -4.86 -0.92
C PHE A 99 0.32 -4.31 0.52
N VAL A 100 0.37 -2.97 0.68
CA VAL A 100 0.10 -2.26 1.94
C VAL A 100 -0.81 -1.07 1.66
N LEU A 101 -1.84 -0.92 2.47
CA LEU A 101 -2.71 0.25 2.54
C LEU A 101 -2.50 0.97 3.85
N TYR A 102 -2.47 2.29 3.81
CA TYR A 102 -2.45 3.14 4.98
C TYR A 102 -3.81 3.80 5.15
N MET A 103 -4.45 3.55 6.30
CA MET A 103 -5.80 4.04 6.57
C MET A 103 -5.83 4.96 7.77
N ARG A 104 -6.71 5.95 7.72
CA ARG A 104 -7.18 6.72 8.86
C ARG A 104 -8.67 6.48 9.02
N GLY A 105 -9.09 6.17 10.25
CA GLY A 105 -10.47 5.77 10.52
C GLY A 105 -10.69 4.28 10.32
N GLU A 106 -11.91 3.90 10.06
CA GLU A 106 -12.35 2.52 9.95
C GLU A 106 -12.99 2.27 8.60
N TRP A 107 -12.81 1.08 8.07
CA TRP A 107 -13.53 0.60 6.90
C TRP A 107 -14.85 -0.01 7.39
N LEU A 108 -15.95 0.55 6.95
CA LEU A 108 -17.29 0.12 7.36
C LEU A 108 -17.93 -0.75 6.28
N ALA A 109 -18.85 -1.63 6.66
CA ALA A 109 -19.56 -2.49 5.72
C ALA A 109 -20.31 -1.69 4.62
N GLN A 110 -20.80 -0.49 4.95
CA GLN A 110 -21.45 0.41 3.99
C GLN A 110 -20.51 0.91 2.90
N ASP A 111 -19.18 0.93 3.13
CA ASP A 111 -18.18 1.38 2.16
C ASP A 111 -18.00 0.40 0.99
N GLU A 112 -18.60 -0.79 1.06
CA GLU A 112 -18.71 -1.68 -0.11
C GLU A 112 -19.57 -1.06 -1.22
N TRP A 113 -20.47 -0.14 -0.87
CA TRP A 113 -21.29 0.64 -1.80
C TRP A 113 -20.64 2.00 -2.03
N ALA A 114 -19.53 1.97 -2.76
CA ALA A 114 -18.75 3.18 -3.04
C ALA A 114 -18.76 3.56 -4.51
N VAL A 115 -18.73 4.86 -4.78
CA VAL A 115 -18.63 5.43 -6.13
C VAL A 115 -17.37 6.28 -6.24
N ALA A 116 -16.53 5.99 -7.22
CA ALA A 116 -15.35 6.79 -7.48
C ALA A 116 -15.69 8.02 -8.35
N ILE A 117 -15.47 9.21 -7.83
CA ILE A 117 -15.57 10.46 -8.59
C ILE A 117 -14.17 10.84 -9.04
N VAL A 118 -13.91 10.76 -10.35
CA VAL A 118 -12.59 11.01 -10.92
C VAL A 118 -12.60 12.18 -11.90
N GLY A 119 -11.48 12.87 -12.02
CA GLY A 119 -11.39 14.01 -12.91
C GLY A 119 -9.95 14.45 -13.18
N THR A 120 -9.81 15.56 -13.92
CA THR A 120 -8.51 16.15 -14.23
C THR A 120 -7.81 16.73 -12.99
N ARG A 121 -6.47 16.67 -12.95
CA ARG A 121 -5.66 17.31 -11.87
C ARG A 121 -5.81 18.85 -11.83
N ARG A 122 -6.16 19.45 -12.97
CA ARG A 122 -6.43 20.90 -13.08
C ARG A 122 -7.91 21.12 -13.31
N VAL A 123 -8.69 21.02 -12.23
CA VAL A 123 -10.13 21.15 -12.27
C VAL A 123 -10.56 22.61 -12.53
N SER A 124 -11.57 22.80 -13.40
CA SER A 124 -12.24 24.09 -13.59
C SER A 124 -13.20 24.38 -12.43
N ASN A 125 -13.60 25.65 -12.27
CA ASN A 125 -14.60 26.03 -11.27
C ASN A 125 -15.94 25.31 -11.48
N TYR A 126 -16.32 25.06 -12.72
CA TYR A 126 -17.50 24.27 -13.05
C TYR A 126 -17.33 22.82 -12.59
N GLY A 127 -16.22 22.18 -12.93
CA GLY A 127 -15.95 20.81 -12.52
C GLY A 127 -15.94 20.64 -11.00
N ARG A 128 -15.38 21.61 -10.26
CA ARG A 128 -15.40 21.60 -8.80
C ARG A 128 -16.84 21.60 -8.25
N ARG A 129 -17.69 22.53 -8.72
CA ARG A 129 -19.09 22.62 -8.29
C ARG A 129 -19.87 21.35 -8.60
N VAL A 130 -19.68 20.76 -9.81
CA VAL A 130 -20.35 19.51 -10.18
C VAL A 130 -19.90 18.38 -9.27
N THR A 131 -18.58 18.27 -8.99
CA THR A 131 -18.06 17.23 -8.08
C THR A 131 -18.64 17.38 -6.68
N GLU A 132 -18.67 18.58 -6.12
CA GLU A 132 -19.24 18.86 -4.80
C GLU A 132 -20.74 18.51 -4.74
N MET A 133 -21.51 18.88 -5.76
CA MET A 133 -22.94 18.57 -5.85
C MET A 133 -23.17 17.05 -5.91
N VAL A 134 -22.51 16.36 -6.85
CA VAL A 134 -22.67 14.92 -7.02
C VAL A 134 -22.21 14.15 -5.79
N ALA A 135 -21.08 14.54 -5.18
CA ALA A 135 -20.59 13.89 -3.96
C ALA A 135 -21.58 14.03 -2.81
N HIS A 136 -22.19 15.22 -2.67
CA HIS A 136 -23.19 15.48 -1.63
C HIS A 136 -24.46 14.65 -1.83
N GLU A 137 -25.00 14.64 -3.04
CA GLU A 137 -26.22 13.86 -3.36
C GLU A 137 -26.01 12.36 -3.19
N LEU A 138 -24.83 11.83 -3.58
CA LEU A 138 -24.50 10.42 -3.38
C LEU A 138 -24.33 10.07 -1.89
N ALA A 139 -23.69 10.94 -1.12
CA ALA A 139 -23.54 10.75 0.33
C ALA A 139 -24.90 10.78 1.04
N ASP A 140 -25.79 11.71 0.66
CA ASP A 140 -27.16 11.77 1.20
C ASP A 140 -27.99 10.51 0.84
N ALA A 141 -27.68 9.88 -0.28
CA ALA A 141 -28.25 8.60 -0.69
C ALA A 141 -27.63 7.38 0.02
N GLY A 142 -26.67 7.58 0.92
CA GLY A 142 -26.01 6.53 1.69
C GLY A 142 -24.86 5.82 0.96
N LEU A 143 -24.32 6.43 -0.10
CA LEU A 143 -23.17 5.91 -0.84
C LEU A 143 -21.87 6.55 -0.33
N THR A 144 -20.81 5.76 -0.25
CA THR A 144 -19.47 6.25 0.09
C THR A 144 -18.71 6.69 -1.17
#